data_2fef776c51924b2fff7e066bbacd8145
#
_entry.id   2fef776c51924b2fff7e066bbacd8145
#
_cell.length_a   1.000
_cell.length_b   1.000
_cell.length_c   1.000
_cell.angle_alpha   90.00
_cell.angle_beta   90.00
_cell.angle_gamma   90.00
#
_symmetry.space_group_name_H-M   'P 1'
#
loop_
_entity.id
_entity.type
_entity.pdbx_description
1 polymer ?
#
loop_
_entity_poly.entity_id
_entity_poly.type
_entity_poly.pdbx_seq_one_letter_code
_entity_poly.pdbx_strand_id
1 'polypeptide(L)'
;MLILQSGHGIVKKFGFIAHMPDEPGSLERAANIIKKYDGNINRIQYDRRIDPCTVFYEVTASEEAYAKITGDLESVGYLQTSLKPVSFLKFFVHLPHVSGSLSTFLKYITVSGANIGYIDFDDSGRYPDRLTVSLNLDNPAAIEHLLDELKSRYQLEILEYDTTGRHLDDTIFYVRLAQEFRDLIGASENEFILSFLADTNHIAQELTNRGNDPRKVFDSVLQTGRTLRATTGAGFYADIQKLAITEKTTVYCFQPPCGGSIYVIAAPGETLMIDTGYGIYHADIMKMFARFGIGPERTVSRVIISHADADHCGGGGFFPVPGIMHTGTRDIIKTNNRACGSRNEHSVLEAFYTKMINCFSQFNPSKEIACLPPAGTKMRSIFPVLDTIRIGDLELEILEGLGGHTYGQIYLFSATDGILFTADAVINFSSLTKERADYSSLADFLVTSVNVDSELARKERKALLELAAETDRTLAQNGRRCRICGGHGTISVLENGKLATCGEVIRYTPSEN
;
A
#
# COMPACT_ATOMS: atom_id res chain seq x y z
N MET A 1 24.36 4.57 -7.54
CA MET A 1 24.88 3.36 -8.18
C MET A 1 26.38 3.50 -8.37
N LEU A 2 27.17 3.10 -7.37
CA LEU A 2 28.64 3.09 -7.43
C LEU A 2 29.07 1.65 -7.78
N ILE A 3 29.57 1.50 -8.99
CA ILE A 3 30.16 0.23 -9.46
C ILE A 3 31.64 0.27 -9.03
N LEU A 4 31.98 -0.49 -8.01
CA LEU A 4 33.38 -0.84 -7.71
C LEU A 4 33.72 -2.11 -8.50
N GLN A 5 34.47 -1.95 -9.57
CA GLN A 5 35.11 -3.05 -10.28
C GLN A 5 36.34 -3.52 -9.49
N SER A 6 36.21 -4.57 -8.73
CA SER A 6 37.31 -5.45 -8.36
C SER A 6 37.13 -6.77 -9.12
N GLY A 7 38.20 -7.41 -9.57
CA GLY A 7 38.26 -8.53 -10.53
C GLY A 7 37.54 -9.84 -10.17
N HIS A 8 36.46 -9.78 -9.44
CA HIS A 8 35.51 -10.85 -9.11
C HIS A 8 34.13 -10.34 -9.45
N GLY A 9 33.32 -11.08 -10.15
CA GLY A 9 31.99 -10.80 -10.74
C GLY A 9 31.17 -9.65 -10.14
N ILE A 10 30.18 -9.17 -10.87
CA ILE A 10 29.29 -8.07 -10.42
C ILE A 10 28.67 -8.46 -9.08
N VAL A 11 29.01 -7.73 -8.00
CA VAL A 11 28.40 -7.90 -6.67
C VAL A 11 27.08 -7.14 -6.60
N LYS A 12 26.07 -7.81 -6.08
CA LYS A 12 24.71 -7.25 -5.89
C LYS A 12 24.27 -7.45 -4.44
N LYS A 13 23.27 -6.69 -4.01
CA LYS A 13 22.55 -6.90 -2.74
C LYS A 13 21.43 -7.91 -2.97
N PHE A 14 21.37 -8.93 -2.12
CA PHE A 14 20.33 -9.97 -2.11
C PHE A 14 19.66 -9.99 -0.75
N GLY A 15 18.31 -9.98 -0.74
CA GLY A 15 17.51 -10.18 0.46
C GLY A 15 17.00 -11.63 0.52
N PHE A 16 17.04 -12.26 1.70
CA PHE A 16 16.44 -13.58 1.90
C PHE A 16 16.01 -13.81 3.34
N ILE A 17 15.13 -14.80 3.51
CA ILE A 17 14.62 -15.23 4.80
C ILE A 17 15.18 -16.62 5.09
N ALA A 18 15.79 -16.79 6.26
CA ALA A 18 16.23 -18.08 6.77
C ALA A 18 15.36 -18.50 7.95
N HIS A 19 14.99 -19.78 7.98
CA HIS A 19 14.41 -20.41 9.16
C HIS A 19 15.53 -21.18 9.88
N MET A 20 15.77 -20.87 11.15
CA MET A 20 16.85 -21.46 11.93
C MET A 20 16.29 -22.12 13.18
N PRO A 21 16.95 -23.18 13.71
CA PRO A 21 16.55 -23.74 14.99
C PRO A 21 16.74 -22.70 16.12
N ASP A 22 15.82 -22.71 17.07
CA ASP A 22 15.89 -21.86 18.27
C ASP A 22 16.90 -22.43 19.28
N GLU A 23 18.17 -22.32 18.95
CA GLU A 23 19.28 -22.79 19.78
C GLU A 23 20.49 -21.83 19.75
N PRO A 24 21.30 -21.78 20.82
CA PRO A 24 22.51 -20.99 20.84
C PRO A 24 23.45 -21.31 19.64
N GLY A 25 23.95 -20.26 18.98
CA GLY A 25 24.87 -20.42 17.84
C GLY A 25 24.20 -20.51 16.46
N SER A 26 22.88 -20.56 16.35
CA SER A 26 22.20 -20.64 15.05
C SER A 26 22.50 -19.43 14.16
N LEU A 27 22.45 -18.21 14.68
CA LEU A 27 22.83 -16.99 13.96
C LEU A 27 24.31 -16.97 13.57
N GLU A 28 25.21 -17.43 14.47
CA GLU A 28 26.64 -17.54 14.16
C GLU A 28 26.88 -18.51 13.01
N ARG A 29 26.21 -19.66 13.00
CA ARG A 29 26.32 -20.66 11.93
C ARG A 29 25.90 -20.07 10.58
N ALA A 30 24.78 -19.34 10.53
CA ALA A 30 24.35 -18.65 9.32
C ALA A 30 25.36 -17.59 8.86
N ALA A 31 25.86 -16.76 9.78
CA ALA A 31 26.87 -15.75 9.48
C ALA A 31 28.17 -16.37 8.96
N ASN A 32 28.57 -17.53 9.50
CA ASN A 32 29.77 -18.27 9.02
C ASN A 32 29.58 -18.85 7.61
N ILE A 33 28.36 -19.32 7.27
CA ILE A 33 28.04 -19.76 5.90
C ILE A 33 28.15 -18.59 4.93
N ILE A 34 27.56 -17.43 5.28
CA ILE A 34 27.65 -16.23 4.45
C ILE A 34 29.09 -15.80 4.25
N LYS A 35 29.87 -15.74 5.33
CA LYS A 35 31.31 -15.40 5.31
C LYS A 35 32.12 -16.36 4.46
N LYS A 36 31.84 -17.67 4.47
CA LYS A 36 32.55 -18.71 3.71
C LYS A 36 32.62 -18.41 2.21
N TYR A 37 31.63 -17.70 1.69
CA TYR A 37 31.53 -17.32 0.28
C TYR A 37 31.75 -15.81 0.05
N ASP A 38 32.49 -15.15 0.95
CA ASP A 38 32.82 -13.72 0.89
C ASP A 38 31.55 -12.80 0.85
N GLY A 39 30.44 -13.31 1.34
CA GLY A 39 29.22 -12.50 1.51
C GLY A 39 29.38 -11.51 2.66
N ASN A 40 28.96 -10.26 2.46
CA ASN A 40 28.89 -9.25 3.50
C ASN A 40 27.43 -9.05 3.93
N ILE A 41 27.14 -9.21 5.22
CA ILE A 41 25.82 -8.94 5.79
C ILE A 41 25.67 -7.42 5.95
N ASN A 42 24.80 -6.84 5.13
CA ASN A 42 24.46 -5.42 5.19
C ASN A 42 23.36 -5.17 6.21
N ARG A 43 22.48 -6.17 6.36
CA ARG A 43 21.33 -6.07 7.23
C ARG A 43 20.93 -7.44 7.76
N ILE A 44 20.51 -7.48 9.02
CA ILE A 44 19.89 -8.63 9.67
C ILE A 44 18.73 -8.16 10.53
N GLN A 45 17.66 -8.93 10.53
CA GLN A 45 16.51 -8.67 11.38
C GLN A 45 15.99 -9.98 11.97
N TYR A 46 15.92 -10.06 13.30
CA TYR A 46 15.49 -11.23 14.06
C TYR A 46 14.92 -10.81 15.40
N ASP A 47 13.79 -11.36 15.75
CA ASP A 47 13.26 -11.27 17.10
C ASP A 47 12.66 -12.61 17.53
N ARG A 48 13.36 -13.26 18.47
CA ARG A 48 13.01 -14.58 19.00
C ARG A 48 11.63 -14.64 19.64
N ARG A 49 11.18 -13.52 20.20
CA ARG A 49 9.91 -13.47 20.96
C ARG A 49 8.68 -13.53 20.06
N ILE A 50 8.87 -13.29 18.76
CA ILE A 50 7.83 -13.27 17.75
C ILE A 50 7.86 -14.54 16.92
N ASP A 51 9.02 -14.79 16.32
CA ASP A 51 9.33 -16.01 15.61
C ASP A 51 10.74 -16.44 15.95
N PRO A 52 10.88 -17.48 16.79
CA PRO A 52 12.18 -17.92 17.24
C PRO A 52 13.05 -18.53 16.14
N CYS A 53 12.48 -18.73 14.96
CA CYS A 53 13.11 -19.45 13.87
C CYS A 53 13.36 -18.60 12.62
N THR A 54 12.67 -17.47 12.44
CA THR A 54 12.76 -16.67 11.22
C THR A 54 13.73 -15.50 11.35
N VAL A 55 14.69 -15.41 10.43
CA VAL A 55 15.67 -14.32 10.34
C VAL A 55 15.72 -13.76 8.94
N PHE A 56 15.71 -12.45 8.85
CA PHE A 56 15.87 -11.72 7.60
C PHE A 56 17.32 -11.29 7.42
N TYR A 57 17.89 -11.52 6.24
CA TYR A 57 19.21 -11.10 5.85
C TYR A 57 19.18 -10.25 4.58
N GLU A 58 19.98 -9.18 4.53
CA GLU A 58 20.43 -8.54 3.31
C GLU A 58 21.94 -8.76 3.20
N VAL A 59 22.39 -9.32 2.08
CA VAL A 59 23.77 -9.72 1.87
C VAL A 59 24.29 -9.18 0.55
N THR A 60 25.47 -8.55 0.53
CA THR A 60 26.18 -8.22 -0.70
C THR A 60 27.05 -9.40 -1.09
N ALA A 61 26.83 -9.96 -2.29
CA ALA A 61 27.58 -11.11 -2.83
C ALA A 61 27.55 -11.13 -4.36
N SER A 62 28.35 -11.99 -5.01
CA SER A 62 28.13 -12.35 -6.42
C SER A 62 26.93 -13.31 -6.54
N GLU A 63 26.31 -13.40 -7.71
CA GLU A 63 25.20 -14.34 -7.95
C GLU A 63 25.58 -15.79 -7.65
N GLU A 64 26.82 -16.19 -8.01
CA GLU A 64 27.33 -17.51 -7.74
C GLU A 64 27.55 -17.77 -6.23
N ALA A 65 28.08 -16.78 -5.52
CA ALA A 65 28.25 -16.83 -4.07
C ALA A 65 26.90 -16.90 -3.36
N TYR A 66 25.92 -16.11 -3.79
CA TYR A 66 24.57 -16.14 -3.24
C TYR A 66 23.88 -17.49 -3.40
N ALA A 67 23.98 -18.13 -4.58
CA ALA A 67 23.45 -19.47 -4.80
C ALA A 67 24.12 -20.53 -3.88
N LYS A 68 25.42 -20.39 -3.60
CA LYS A 68 26.11 -21.27 -2.65
C LYS A 68 25.71 -21.01 -1.20
N ILE A 69 25.52 -19.73 -0.82
CA ILE A 69 25.04 -19.35 0.52
C ILE A 69 23.67 -19.96 0.77
N THR A 70 22.72 -19.79 -0.13
CA THR A 70 21.38 -20.34 0.03
C THR A 70 21.39 -21.87 0.03
N GLY A 71 22.14 -22.52 -0.85
CA GLY A 71 22.28 -23.98 -0.87
C GLY A 71 22.90 -24.56 0.41
N ASP A 72 23.93 -23.93 0.98
CA ASP A 72 24.51 -24.37 2.25
C ASP A 72 23.54 -24.11 3.43
N LEU A 73 22.82 -23.00 3.45
CA LEU A 73 21.78 -22.74 4.45
C LEU A 73 20.66 -23.79 4.40
N GLU A 74 20.22 -24.19 3.22
CA GLU A 74 19.27 -25.28 3.03
C GLU A 74 19.83 -26.63 3.50
N SER A 75 21.11 -26.93 3.19
CA SER A 75 21.77 -28.20 3.52
C SER A 75 21.94 -28.43 5.03
N VAL A 76 22.07 -27.36 5.82
CA VAL A 76 22.17 -27.46 7.29
C VAL A 76 20.81 -27.54 7.98
N GLY A 77 19.71 -27.62 7.21
CA GLY A 77 18.38 -27.92 7.72
C GLY A 77 17.76 -26.81 8.57
N TYR A 78 17.98 -25.56 8.20
CA TYR A 78 17.32 -24.43 8.89
C TYR A 78 15.81 -24.38 8.60
N LEU A 79 15.11 -25.48 8.91
CA LEU A 79 13.66 -25.61 8.77
C LEU A 79 13.09 -26.38 9.98
N GLN A 80 12.45 -25.66 10.89
CA GLN A 80 11.43 -26.08 11.89
C GLN A 80 11.73 -25.95 13.41
N THR A 81 10.65 -25.78 14.15
CA THR A 81 10.24 -25.04 15.35
C THR A 81 10.26 -25.73 16.72
N SER A 82 10.37 -24.95 17.84
CA SER A 82 9.54 -25.01 19.08
C SER A 82 10.08 -24.12 20.25
N LEU A 83 9.24 -23.62 21.16
CA LEU A 83 9.41 -22.49 22.08
C LEU A 83 9.58 -22.80 23.58
N LYS A 84 10.31 -21.94 24.35
CA LYS A 84 10.20 -21.70 25.83
C LYS A 84 10.85 -20.38 26.31
N PRO A 85 10.45 -19.71 27.43
CA PRO A 85 10.80 -18.34 27.83
C PRO A 85 11.94 -18.16 28.82
N VAL A 86 12.66 -16.99 28.84
CA VAL A 86 13.84 -16.69 29.67
C VAL A 86 14.10 -15.16 29.87
N SER A 87 15.02 -14.77 30.77
CA SER A 87 15.44 -13.40 31.16
C SER A 87 16.22 -12.62 30.10
N PHE A 88 16.18 -11.28 30.14
CA PHE A 88 16.42 -10.40 29.01
C PHE A 88 17.46 -9.30 29.27
N LEU A 89 18.36 -9.03 28.29
CA LEU A 89 19.30 -7.91 28.25
C LEU A 89 19.34 -7.29 26.84
N LYS A 90 19.12 -5.98 26.71
CA LYS A 90 19.20 -5.25 25.43
C LYS A 90 20.27 -4.16 25.49
N PHE A 91 21.10 -4.08 24.44
CA PHE A 91 22.17 -3.09 24.35
C PHE A 91 22.51 -2.75 22.89
N PHE A 92 23.14 -1.61 22.70
CA PHE A 92 23.83 -1.27 21.49
C PHE A 92 25.29 -1.72 21.55
N VAL A 93 25.82 -2.18 20.43
CA VAL A 93 27.24 -2.43 20.25
C VAL A 93 27.73 -1.83 18.93
N HIS A 94 28.85 -1.12 18.97
CA HIS A 94 29.50 -0.61 17.78
C HIS A 94 30.43 -1.65 17.19
N LEU A 95 30.10 -2.14 15.99
CA LEU A 95 30.89 -3.14 15.27
C LEU A 95 31.77 -2.45 14.21
N PRO A 96 33.05 -2.88 14.06
CA PRO A 96 33.85 -2.45 12.92
C PRO A 96 33.16 -2.83 11.59
N HIS A 97 33.10 -1.89 10.65
CA HIS A 97 32.46 -2.12 9.35
C HIS A 97 33.38 -2.91 8.39
N VAL A 98 33.73 -4.14 8.79
CA VAL A 98 34.56 -5.06 8.02
C VAL A 98 33.95 -6.46 8.00
N SER A 99 34.20 -7.20 6.92
CA SER A 99 33.70 -8.57 6.77
C SER A 99 34.10 -9.45 7.96
N GLY A 100 33.11 -10.15 8.53
CA GLY A 100 33.27 -11.06 9.67
C GLY A 100 33.15 -10.42 11.05
N SER A 101 32.95 -9.09 11.18
CA SER A 101 32.77 -8.44 12.48
C SER A 101 31.60 -9.00 13.26
N LEU A 102 30.45 -9.15 12.61
CA LEU A 102 29.26 -9.75 13.22
C LEU A 102 29.51 -11.21 13.63
N SER A 103 30.14 -12.02 12.78
CA SER A 103 30.49 -13.41 13.11
C SER A 103 31.39 -13.50 14.35
N THR A 104 32.38 -12.59 14.47
CA THR A 104 33.26 -12.52 15.64
C THR A 104 32.49 -12.14 16.92
N PHE A 105 31.61 -11.15 16.83
CA PHE A 105 30.76 -10.76 17.94
C PHE A 105 29.84 -11.92 18.38
N LEU A 106 29.16 -12.58 17.45
CA LEU A 106 28.25 -13.69 17.74
C LEU A 106 28.93 -14.88 18.44
N LYS A 107 30.25 -15.10 18.20
CA LYS A 107 31.03 -16.14 18.91
C LYS A 107 31.06 -15.90 20.43
N TYR A 108 31.23 -14.65 20.86
CA TYR A 108 31.21 -14.31 22.30
C TYR A 108 29.86 -14.62 22.92
N ILE A 109 28.78 -14.27 22.20
CA ILE A 109 27.41 -14.58 22.64
C ILE A 109 27.21 -16.08 22.78
N THR A 110 27.62 -16.85 21.77
CA THR A 110 27.50 -18.32 21.78
C THR A 110 28.29 -18.97 22.92
N VAL A 111 29.53 -18.52 23.16
CA VAL A 111 30.39 -19.06 24.23
C VAL A 111 29.80 -18.78 25.63
N SER A 112 29.12 -17.68 25.80
CA SER A 112 28.45 -17.35 27.07
C SER A 112 27.16 -18.16 27.34
N GLY A 113 26.71 -18.97 26.38
CA GLY A 113 25.44 -19.69 26.47
C GLY A 113 24.21 -18.79 26.35
N ALA A 114 24.41 -17.52 26.00
CA ALA A 114 23.31 -16.61 25.76
C ALA A 114 22.60 -16.91 24.45
N ASN A 115 21.29 -16.86 24.45
CA ASN A 115 20.51 -16.94 23.23
C ASN A 115 20.08 -15.52 22.79
N ILE A 116 20.17 -15.27 21.48
CA ILE A 116 19.80 -13.96 20.94
C ILE A 116 18.29 -13.91 20.81
N GLY A 117 17.69 -12.98 21.56
CA GLY A 117 16.26 -12.68 21.50
C GLY A 117 15.92 -11.72 20.35
N TYR A 118 16.81 -10.77 20.07
CA TYR A 118 16.66 -9.77 19.03
C TYR A 118 18.01 -9.31 18.51
N ILE A 119 18.09 -9.01 17.24
CA ILE A 119 19.25 -8.38 16.61
C ILE A 119 18.79 -7.50 15.43
N ASP A 120 19.31 -6.27 15.37
CA ASP A 120 19.03 -5.32 14.30
C ASP A 120 20.32 -4.58 13.94
N PHE A 121 20.68 -4.63 12.66
CA PHE A 121 21.85 -3.98 12.10
C PHE A 121 21.55 -3.53 10.67
N ASP A 122 21.75 -2.24 10.39
CA ASP A 122 21.54 -1.63 9.08
C ASP A 122 22.70 -0.68 8.75
N ASP A 123 23.52 -1.04 7.75
CA ASP A 123 24.65 -0.26 7.28
C ASP A 123 24.26 1.02 6.51
N SER A 124 23.02 1.09 6.07
CA SER A 124 22.44 2.25 5.38
C SER A 124 21.70 3.20 6.34
N GLY A 125 21.53 2.82 7.60
CA GLY A 125 20.87 3.59 8.62
C GLY A 125 21.65 4.81 9.11
N ARG A 126 21.05 5.58 10.01
CA ARG A 126 21.65 6.79 10.61
C ARG A 126 22.96 6.49 11.38
N TYR A 127 23.10 5.26 11.86
CA TYR A 127 24.25 4.77 12.62
C TYR A 127 24.75 3.44 12.02
N PRO A 128 25.52 3.47 10.92
CA PRO A 128 25.84 2.28 10.12
C PRO A 128 26.75 1.25 10.80
N ASP A 129 27.41 1.61 11.89
CA ASP A 129 28.28 0.75 12.71
C ASP A 129 27.57 0.18 13.96
N ARG A 130 26.30 0.52 14.16
CA ARG A 130 25.54 0.25 15.38
C ARG A 130 24.66 -0.99 15.24
N LEU A 131 24.94 -2.00 16.02
CA LEU A 131 24.15 -3.21 16.16
C LEU A 131 23.30 -3.13 17.43
N THR A 132 21.99 -3.31 17.31
CA THR A 132 21.09 -3.50 18.45
C THR A 132 20.95 -4.98 18.73
N VAL A 133 21.17 -5.40 19.96
CA VAL A 133 21.09 -6.81 20.38
C VAL A 133 20.26 -6.93 21.66
N SER A 134 19.36 -7.92 21.67
CA SER A 134 18.79 -8.41 22.91
C SER A 134 19.13 -9.88 23.12
N LEU A 135 19.48 -10.22 24.34
CA LEU A 135 19.89 -11.56 24.74
C LEU A 135 18.93 -12.13 25.76
N ASN A 136 18.69 -13.42 25.63
CA ASN A 136 17.98 -14.20 26.65
C ASN A 136 18.99 -15.16 27.30
N LEU A 137 19.03 -15.18 28.62
CA LEU A 137 19.95 -16.01 29.38
C LEU A 137 19.22 -16.77 30.47
N ASP A 138 19.51 -18.05 30.61
CA ASP A 138 18.96 -18.89 31.66
C ASP A 138 19.64 -18.65 33.02
N ASN A 139 20.83 -18.03 33.01
CA ASN A 139 21.62 -17.77 34.23
C ASN A 139 22.04 -16.29 34.34
N PRO A 140 21.48 -15.51 35.25
CA PRO A 140 21.83 -14.10 35.46
C PRO A 140 23.33 -13.85 35.76
N ALA A 141 24.03 -14.77 36.41
CA ALA A 141 25.46 -14.61 36.69
C ALA A 141 26.34 -14.64 35.42
N ALA A 142 25.89 -15.29 34.36
CA ALA A 142 26.59 -15.29 33.07
C ALA A 142 26.52 -13.92 32.36
N ILE A 143 25.55 -13.08 32.71
CA ILE A 143 25.36 -11.75 32.10
C ILE A 143 26.52 -10.82 32.45
N GLU A 144 26.92 -10.75 33.74
CA GLU A 144 28.00 -9.86 34.18
C GLU A 144 29.30 -10.21 33.47
N HIS A 145 29.64 -11.49 33.44
CA HIS A 145 30.87 -11.96 32.78
C HIS A 145 30.85 -11.66 31.25
N LEU A 146 29.71 -11.88 30.59
CA LEU A 146 29.56 -11.56 29.16
C LEU A 146 29.68 -10.06 28.91
N LEU A 147 29.04 -9.23 29.74
CA LEU A 147 29.13 -7.78 29.60
C LEU A 147 30.55 -7.26 29.81
N ASP A 148 31.28 -7.79 30.77
CA ASP A 148 32.67 -7.40 31.03
C ASP A 148 33.55 -7.80 29.85
N GLU A 149 33.38 -9.00 29.27
CA GLU A 149 34.12 -9.44 28.10
C GLU A 149 33.80 -8.60 26.88
N LEU A 150 32.52 -8.31 26.61
CA LEU A 150 32.10 -7.48 25.49
C LEU A 150 32.58 -6.02 25.63
N LYS A 151 32.48 -5.43 26.82
CA LYS A 151 32.97 -4.06 27.12
C LYS A 151 34.47 -3.92 26.93
N SER A 152 35.23 -4.97 27.16
CA SER A 152 36.67 -4.95 26.94
C SER A 152 37.08 -4.88 25.46
N ARG A 153 36.15 -5.18 24.53
CA ARG A 153 36.41 -5.31 23.10
C ARG A 153 35.60 -4.38 22.22
N TYR A 154 34.44 -3.99 22.68
CA TYR A 154 33.46 -3.18 21.93
C TYR A 154 32.95 -2.02 22.78
N GLN A 155 32.59 -0.95 22.11
CA GLN A 155 31.83 0.11 22.74
C GLN A 155 30.36 -0.35 22.88
N LEU A 156 29.88 -0.43 24.13
CA LEU A 156 28.52 -0.88 24.47
C LEU A 156 27.74 0.23 25.15
N GLU A 157 26.45 0.31 24.82
CA GLU A 157 25.47 1.13 25.54
C GLU A 157 24.28 0.26 25.95
N ILE A 158 24.12 0.05 27.25
CA ILE A 158 23.01 -0.76 27.78
C ILE A 158 21.72 0.05 27.69
N LEU A 159 20.71 -0.50 27.00
CA LEU A 159 19.41 0.13 26.79
C LEU A 159 18.39 -0.31 27.82
N GLU A 160 18.36 -1.61 28.12
CA GLU A 160 17.32 -2.19 28.95
C GLU A 160 17.81 -3.48 29.62
N TYR A 161 17.41 -3.66 30.87
CA TYR A 161 17.72 -4.84 31.65
C TYR A 161 16.48 -5.25 32.44
N ASP A 162 15.95 -6.45 32.17
CA ASP A 162 14.79 -6.98 32.93
C ASP A 162 15.04 -8.41 33.41
N THR A 163 14.95 -8.58 34.71
CA THR A 163 14.96 -9.88 35.36
C THR A 163 13.56 -10.46 35.60
N THR A 164 12.50 -9.70 35.27
CA THR A 164 11.11 -10.04 35.62
C THR A 164 10.27 -10.52 34.45
N GLY A 165 10.73 -10.38 33.22
CA GLY A 165 10.07 -10.91 31.98
C GLY A 165 8.78 -10.19 31.56
N ARG A 166 8.59 -8.91 31.93
CA ARG A 166 7.31 -8.19 31.72
C ARG A 166 7.28 -7.15 30.61
N HIS A 167 8.39 -6.75 30.00
CA HIS A 167 8.38 -5.77 28.92
C HIS A 167 8.44 -6.42 27.52
N LEU A 168 7.35 -6.29 26.79
CA LEU A 168 7.24 -6.60 25.37
C LEU A 168 7.72 -5.39 24.56
N ASP A 169 8.86 -5.52 23.87
CA ASP A 169 9.42 -4.49 23.01
C ASP A 169 8.59 -4.32 21.71
N ASP A 170 8.54 -3.08 21.21
CA ASP A 170 7.83 -2.71 19.98
C ASP A 170 8.31 -3.49 18.74
N THR A 171 9.55 -3.94 18.74
CA THR A 171 10.15 -4.70 17.63
C THR A 171 9.46 -6.06 17.43
N ILE A 172 8.91 -6.66 18.48
CA ILE A 172 8.09 -7.89 18.43
C ILE A 172 6.90 -7.71 17.51
N PHE A 173 6.24 -6.57 17.66
CA PHE A 173 5.06 -6.24 16.88
C PHE A 173 5.39 -6.19 15.37
N TYR A 174 6.51 -5.59 14.98
CA TYR A 174 6.82 -5.35 13.57
C TYR A 174 7.23 -6.61 12.79
N VAL A 175 7.89 -7.58 13.40
CA VAL A 175 8.22 -8.84 12.71
C VAL A 175 6.98 -9.74 12.56
N ARG A 176 6.12 -9.78 13.59
CA ARG A 176 4.82 -10.44 13.48
C ARG A 176 3.97 -9.79 12.39
N LEU A 177 3.96 -8.47 12.35
CA LEU A 177 3.30 -7.69 11.32
C LEU A 177 3.82 -8.03 9.91
N ALA A 178 5.14 -8.15 9.73
CA ALA A 178 5.74 -8.56 8.46
C ALA A 178 5.31 -9.97 8.04
N GLN A 179 5.18 -10.91 8.97
CA GLN A 179 4.63 -12.24 8.67
C GLN A 179 3.15 -12.17 8.26
N GLU A 180 2.33 -11.43 8.98
CA GLU A 180 0.92 -11.27 8.64
C GLU A 180 0.76 -10.58 7.28
N PHE A 181 1.62 -9.60 6.95
CA PHE A 181 1.67 -9.03 5.60
C PHE A 181 2.02 -10.08 4.55
N ARG A 182 3.04 -10.89 4.81
CA ARG A 182 3.44 -11.97 3.90
C ARG A 182 2.32 -12.95 3.62
N ASP A 183 1.55 -13.32 4.64
CA ASP A 183 0.39 -14.20 4.49
C ASP A 183 -0.72 -13.57 3.64
N LEU A 184 -0.85 -12.23 3.69
CA LEU A 184 -1.82 -11.48 2.91
C LEU A 184 -1.38 -11.23 1.46
N ILE A 185 -0.10 -10.92 1.20
CA ILE A 185 0.39 -10.54 -0.14
C ILE A 185 1.07 -11.69 -0.89
N GLY A 186 1.49 -12.74 -0.18
CA GLY A 186 2.16 -13.91 -0.75
C GLY A 186 3.69 -13.82 -0.73
N ALA A 187 4.33 -14.98 -0.92
CA ALA A 187 5.79 -15.12 -0.83
C ALA A 187 6.58 -14.46 -1.99
N SER A 188 5.91 -14.10 -3.09
CA SER A 188 6.53 -13.41 -4.23
C SER A 188 6.95 -11.98 -3.92
N GLU A 189 6.39 -11.36 -2.87
CA GLU A 189 6.63 -9.97 -2.50
C GLU A 189 7.73 -9.79 -1.43
N ASN A 190 8.72 -10.67 -1.42
CA ASN A 190 9.82 -10.62 -0.44
C ASN A 190 10.59 -9.29 -0.46
N GLU A 191 10.81 -8.69 -1.64
CA GLU A 191 11.49 -7.38 -1.74
C GLU A 191 10.70 -6.27 -1.05
N PHE A 192 9.38 -6.30 -1.16
CA PHE A 192 8.51 -5.36 -0.45
C PHE A 192 8.61 -5.57 1.08
N ILE A 193 8.54 -6.82 1.55
CA ILE A 193 8.66 -7.15 2.98
C ILE A 193 10.00 -6.67 3.54
N LEU A 194 11.10 -6.88 2.82
CA LEU A 194 12.43 -6.43 3.23
C LEU A 194 12.53 -4.90 3.25
N SER A 195 11.96 -4.21 2.25
CA SER A 195 11.89 -2.74 2.25
C SER A 195 11.05 -2.22 3.41
N PHE A 196 9.90 -2.84 3.68
CA PHE A 196 9.05 -2.49 4.82
C PHE A 196 9.80 -2.61 6.14
N LEU A 197 10.47 -3.75 6.36
CA LEU A 197 11.27 -3.95 7.58
C LEU A 197 12.41 -2.93 7.69
N ALA A 198 12.98 -2.46 6.53
CA ALA A 198 13.97 -1.39 6.50
C ALA A 198 13.42 -0.07 7.05
N ASP A 199 12.23 0.26 6.63
CA ASP A 199 11.64 1.57 6.90
C ASP A 199 10.81 1.57 8.18
N THR A 200 10.58 0.40 8.82
CA THR A 200 9.67 0.24 9.97
C THR A 200 9.98 1.21 11.11
N ASN A 201 11.25 1.35 11.50
CA ASN A 201 11.63 2.26 12.58
C ASN A 201 11.37 3.72 12.20
N HIS A 202 11.64 4.09 10.94
CA HIS A 202 11.36 5.43 10.43
C HIS A 202 9.86 5.69 10.36
N ILE A 203 9.08 4.72 9.87
CA ILE A 203 7.62 4.78 9.82
C ILE A 203 7.04 4.94 11.23
N ALA A 204 7.48 4.12 12.17
CA ALA A 204 7.03 4.17 13.56
C ALA A 204 7.37 5.51 14.24
N GLN A 205 8.58 6.02 14.01
CA GLN A 205 9.01 7.33 14.53
C GLN A 205 8.15 8.45 13.94
N GLU A 206 7.89 8.44 12.64
CA GLU A 206 7.09 9.45 11.97
C GLU A 206 5.63 9.43 12.44
N LEU A 207 5.04 8.23 12.62
CA LEU A 207 3.71 8.08 13.21
C LEU A 207 3.65 8.64 14.64
N THR A 208 4.64 8.31 15.47
CA THR A 208 4.74 8.80 16.86
C THR A 208 4.88 10.31 16.90
N ASN A 209 5.71 10.90 16.04
CA ASN A 209 5.89 12.35 15.93
C ASN A 209 4.59 13.06 15.54
N ARG A 210 3.69 12.39 14.83
CA ARG A 210 2.36 12.90 14.48
C ARG A 210 1.30 12.62 15.56
N GLY A 211 1.67 11.99 16.66
CA GLY A 211 0.76 11.65 17.75
C GLY A 211 -0.09 10.40 17.48
N ASN A 212 0.27 9.60 16.48
CA ASN A 212 -0.39 8.34 16.20
C ASN A 212 0.30 7.18 16.93
N ASP A 213 -0.49 6.20 17.37
CA ASP A 213 0.01 4.94 17.90
C ASP A 213 0.35 4.00 16.71
N PRO A 214 1.64 3.66 16.47
CA PRO A 214 2.04 2.83 15.35
C PRO A 214 1.33 1.46 15.32
N ARG A 215 1.06 0.87 16.49
CA ARG A 215 0.38 -0.44 16.58
C ARG A 215 -1.02 -0.38 16.01
N LYS A 216 -1.80 0.65 16.40
CA LYS A 216 -3.17 0.84 15.90
C LYS A 216 -3.18 1.10 14.41
N VAL A 217 -2.21 1.87 13.90
CA VAL A 217 -2.09 2.15 12.47
C VAL A 217 -1.83 0.86 11.70
N PHE A 218 -0.88 0.05 12.13
CA PHE A 218 -0.56 -1.21 11.44
C PHE A 218 -1.68 -2.25 11.55
N ASP A 219 -2.39 -2.31 12.68
CA ASP A 219 -3.59 -3.17 12.80
C ASP A 219 -4.67 -2.75 11.80
N SER A 220 -4.88 -1.45 11.58
CA SER A 220 -5.81 -0.93 10.57
C SER A 220 -5.36 -1.30 9.14
N VAL A 221 -4.06 -1.24 8.86
CA VAL A 221 -3.49 -1.65 7.57
C VAL A 221 -3.72 -3.14 7.32
N LEU A 222 -3.45 -4.00 8.29
CA LEU A 222 -3.75 -5.44 8.19
C LEU A 222 -5.24 -5.70 7.99
N GLN A 223 -6.08 -4.97 8.72
CA GLN A 223 -7.53 -5.10 8.58
C GLN A 223 -8.00 -4.71 7.17
N THR A 224 -7.38 -3.70 6.55
CA THR A 224 -7.63 -3.35 5.14
C THR A 224 -7.37 -4.54 4.21
N GLY A 225 -6.20 -5.17 4.31
CA GLY A 225 -5.84 -6.34 3.50
C GLY A 225 -6.75 -7.55 3.75
N ARG A 226 -7.09 -7.82 5.03
CA ARG A 226 -8.01 -8.91 5.40
C ARG A 226 -9.42 -8.67 4.83
N THR A 227 -9.93 -7.44 4.91
CA THR A 227 -11.25 -7.09 4.40
C THR A 227 -11.31 -7.23 2.87
N LEU A 228 -10.29 -6.73 2.15
CA LEU A 228 -10.20 -6.90 0.70
C LEU A 228 -10.26 -8.38 0.31
N ARG A 229 -9.49 -9.24 0.98
CA ARG A 229 -9.46 -10.67 0.69
C ARG A 229 -10.77 -11.38 1.04
N ALA A 230 -11.38 -11.02 2.16
CA ALA A 230 -12.64 -11.63 2.63
C ALA A 230 -13.85 -11.27 1.74
N THR A 231 -13.75 -10.18 0.99
CA THR A 231 -14.83 -9.68 0.13
C THR A 231 -14.65 -10.02 -1.35
N THR A 232 -13.82 -11.01 -1.69
CA THR A 232 -13.69 -11.60 -3.04
C THR A 232 -14.52 -12.87 -3.19
N GLY A 233 -14.80 -13.29 -4.40
CA GLY A 233 -15.48 -14.54 -4.73
C GLY A 233 -16.84 -14.64 -4.07
N ALA A 234 -17.06 -15.64 -3.20
CA ALA A 234 -18.32 -15.83 -2.49
C ALA A 234 -18.67 -14.69 -1.52
N GLY A 235 -17.66 -13.94 -1.05
CA GLY A 235 -17.84 -12.77 -0.20
C GLY A 235 -18.09 -11.47 -0.98
N PHE A 236 -18.00 -11.50 -2.31
CA PHE A 236 -18.18 -10.31 -3.13
C PHE A 236 -19.65 -9.86 -3.12
N TYR A 237 -19.86 -8.56 -3.14
CA TYR A 237 -21.15 -7.93 -3.35
C TYR A 237 -20.97 -6.56 -4.01
N ALA A 238 -22.03 -6.00 -4.58
CA ALA A 238 -22.01 -4.63 -5.07
C ALA A 238 -23.39 -3.98 -4.93
N ASP A 239 -23.40 -2.66 -4.80
CA ASP A 239 -24.61 -1.88 -4.95
C ASP A 239 -24.57 -1.17 -6.30
N ILE A 240 -25.67 -1.25 -7.04
CA ILE A 240 -25.71 -0.86 -8.45
C ILE A 240 -26.83 0.14 -8.66
N GLN A 241 -26.54 1.21 -9.37
CA GLN A 241 -27.54 2.14 -9.88
C GLN A 241 -27.47 2.17 -11.41
N LYS A 242 -28.62 2.29 -12.04
CA LYS A 242 -28.78 2.42 -13.48
C LYS A 242 -29.65 3.62 -13.79
N LEU A 243 -29.09 4.63 -14.46
CA LEU A 243 -29.79 5.86 -14.78
C LEU A 243 -29.71 6.17 -16.28
N ALA A 244 -30.85 6.38 -16.93
CA ALA A 244 -30.90 6.98 -18.25
C ALA A 244 -30.55 8.49 -18.11
N ILE A 245 -29.54 8.92 -18.84
CA ILE A 245 -29.07 10.31 -18.83
C ILE A 245 -29.65 11.06 -20.03
N THR A 246 -29.57 10.42 -21.21
CA THR A 246 -30.15 10.89 -22.46
C THR A 246 -31.04 9.80 -23.07
N GLU A 247 -31.60 10.03 -24.25
CA GLU A 247 -32.41 9.01 -24.95
C GLU A 247 -31.60 7.77 -25.33
N LYS A 248 -30.28 7.94 -25.60
CA LYS A 248 -29.41 6.86 -26.08
C LYS A 248 -28.35 6.43 -25.08
N THR A 249 -28.17 7.18 -23.99
CA THR A 249 -27.06 6.96 -23.07
C THR A 249 -27.53 6.65 -21.66
N THR A 250 -27.04 5.52 -21.11
CA THR A 250 -27.30 5.05 -19.75
C THR A 250 -26.00 5.03 -18.96
N VAL A 251 -26.04 5.52 -17.74
CA VAL A 251 -24.93 5.43 -16.76
C VAL A 251 -25.23 4.37 -15.73
N TYR A 252 -24.29 3.47 -15.53
CA TYR A 252 -24.27 2.53 -14.43
C TYR A 252 -23.24 2.99 -13.40
N CYS A 253 -23.58 2.92 -12.13
CA CYS A 253 -22.66 3.05 -11.01
C CYS A 253 -22.57 1.69 -10.32
N PHE A 254 -21.39 1.14 -10.24
CA PHE A 254 -21.09 -0.11 -9.52
C PHE A 254 -20.24 0.21 -8.30
N GLN A 255 -20.74 -0.05 -7.12
CA GLN A 255 -20.04 0.13 -5.86
C GLN A 255 -19.60 -1.23 -5.34
N PRO A 256 -18.32 -1.65 -5.51
CA PRO A 256 -17.78 -2.88 -4.94
C PRO A 256 -17.84 -2.89 -3.40
N PRO A 257 -17.48 -4.01 -2.73
CA PRO A 257 -17.50 -4.08 -1.27
C PRO A 257 -16.57 -3.05 -0.62
N CYS A 258 -15.43 -2.79 -1.26
CA CYS A 258 -14.41 -1.85 -0.83
C CYS A 258 -13.94 -1.01 -2.01
N GLY A 259 -13.49 0.21 -1.71
CA GLY A 259 -12.91 1.13 -2.69
C GLY A 259 -13.92 1.94 -3.47
N GLY A 260 -13.43 2.54 -4.56
CA GLY A 260 -14.14 3.51 -5.38
C GLY A 260 -15.28 2.95 -6.21
N SER A 261 -16.20 3.81 -6.59
CA SER A 261 -17.27 3.51 -7.53
C SER A 261 -16.73 3.40 -8.95
N ILE A 262 -17.19 2.39 -9.68
CA ILE A 262 -16.88 2.18 -11.08
C ILE A 262 -18.07 2.64 -11.89
N TYR A 263 -17.86 3.56 -12.84
CA TYR A 263 -18.92 4.03 -13.70
C TYR A 263 -18.78 3.43 -15.11
N VAL A 264 -19.90 2.98 -15.66
CA VAL A 264 -19.95 2.53 -17.05
C VAL A 264 -21.03 3.33 -17.77
N ILE A 265 -20.63 4.06 -18.78
CA ILE A 265 -21.50 4.81 -19.68
C ILE A 265 -21.71 3.98 -20.93
N ALA A 266 -22.96 3.56 -21.16
CA ALA A 266 -23.31 2.69 -22.26
C ALA A 266 -24.20 3.45 -23.28
N ALA A 267 -23.77 3.42 -24.54
CA ALA A 267 -24.50 3.90 -25.71
C ALA A 267 -24.58 2.82 -26.78
N PRO A 268 -25.42 2.97 -27.84
CA PRO A 268 -25.46 2.01 -28.94
C PRO A 268 -24.07 1.84 -29.60
N GLY A 269 -23.54 0.63 -29.52
CA GLY A 269 -22.26 0.26 -30.16
C GLY A 269 -21.00 0.71 -29.43
N GLU A 270 -21.08 1.43 -28.32
CA GLU A 270 -19.90 1.86 -27.56
C GLU A 270 -20.13 1.89 -26.04
N THR A 271 -19.04 1.74 -25.30
CA THR A 271 -19.05 1.72 -23.83
C THR A 271 -17.81 2.43 -23.31
N LEU A 272 -18.01 3.43 -22.46
CA LEU A 272 -16.96 4.15 -21.76
C LEU A 272 -17.00 3.77 -20.28
N MET A 273 -15.87 3.38 -19.73
CA MET A 273 -15.69 3.10 -18.31
C MET A 273 -14.89 4.23 -17.67
N ILE A 274 -15.33 4.70 -16.51
CA ILE A 274 -14.61 5.65 -15.65
C ILE A 274 -14.24 4.90 -14.38
N ASP A 275 -12.95 4.80 -14.14
CA ASP A 275 -12.30 4.01 -13.10
C ASP A 275 -12.52 2.50 -13.21
N THR A 276 -11.66 1.72 -12.58
CA THR A 276 -11.59 0.26 -12.77
C THR A 276 -11.68 -0.54 -11.48
N GLY A 277 -11.72 0.15 -10.34
CA GLY A 277 -11.71 -0.48 -9.03
C GLY A 277 -10.37 -1.14 -8.69
N TYR A 278 -10.33 -1.84 -7.56
CA TYR A 278 -9.21 -2.66 -7.16
C TYR A 278 -9.00 -3.86 -8.09
N GLY A 279 -7.74 -4.18 -8.40
CA GLY A 279 -7.39 -5.33 -9.24
C GLY A 279 -7.88 -6.67 -8.70
N ILE A 280 -7.86 -6.85 -7.36
CA ILE A 280 -8.32 -8.06 -6.69
C ILE A 280 -9.80 -8.41 -6.97
N TYR A 281 -10.62 -7.42 -7.32
CA TYR A 281 -12.04 -7.62 -7.65
C TYR A 281 -12.32 -7.86 -9.13
N HIS A 282 -11.30 -7.78 -10.02
CA HIS A 282 -11.54 -7.82 -11.47
C HIS A 282 -12.41 -9.01 -11.90
N ALA A 283 -12.10 -10.23 -11.43
CA ALA A 283 -12.86 -11.41 -11.82
C ALA A 283 -14.34 -11.34 -11.38
N ASP A 284 -14.62 -10.80 -10.21
CA ASP A 284 -15.97 -10.65 -9.67
C ASP A 284 -16.72 -9.50 -10.37
N ILE A 285 -16.02 -8.40 -10.69
CA ILE A 285 -16.54 -7.28 -11.49
C ILE A 285 -16.97 -7.77 -12.87
N MET A 286 -16.17 -8.61 -13.53
CA MET A 286 -16.53 -9.13 -14.87
C MET A 286 -17.78 -10.03 -14.84
N LYS A 287 -17.93 -10.86 -13.79
CA LYS A 287 -19.15 -11.66 -13.58
C LYS A 287 -20.37 -10.75 -13.35
N MET A 288 -20.21 -9.74 -12.52
CA MET A 288 -21.24 -8.73 -12.27
C MET A 288 -21.62 -7.98 -13.55
N PHE A 289 -20.66 -7.50 -14.30
CA PHE A 289 -20.88 -6.78 -15.57
C PHE A 289 -21.69 -7.62 -16.56
N ALA A 290 -21.36 -8.89 -16.72
CA ALA A 290 -22.09 -9.80 -17.60
C ALA A 290 -23.59 -9.86 -17.26
N ARG A 291 -23.96 -9.83 -15.98
CA ARG A 291 -25.36 -9.84 -15.53
C ARG A 291 -26.12 -8.54 -15.88
N PHE A 292 -25.40 -7.45 -16.09
CA PHE A 292 -25.99 -6.17 -16.51
C PHE A 292 -25.83 -5.90 -18.03
N GLY A 293 -25.48 -6.94 -18.81
CA GLY A 293 -25.30 -6.84 -20.25
C GLY A 293 -24.05 -6.04 -20.68
N ILE A 294 -23.08 -5.92 -19.79
CA ILE A 294 -21.75 -5.38 -20.04
C ILE A 294 -20.80 -6.59 -20.04
N GLY A 295 -20.30 -6.99 -21.22
CA GLY A 295 -19.52 -8.22 -21.33
C GLY A 295 -19.11 -8.50 -22.78
N PRO A 296 -18.95 -9.79 -23.19
CA PRO A 296 -18.43 -10.14 -24.52
C PRO A 296 -19.17 -9.50 -25.69
N GLU A 297 -20.48 -9.26 -25.53
CA GLU A 297 -21.31 -8.61 -26.55
C GLU A 297 -21.26 -7.07 -26.51
N ARG A 298 -20.80 -6.49 -25.40
CA ARG A 298 -20.64 -5.06 -25.18
C ARG A 298 -19.33 -4.80 -24.46
N THR A 299 -18.25 -4.97 -25.17
CA THR A 299 -16.89 -4.76 -24.66
C THR A 299 -16.67 -3.31 -24.28
N VAL A 300 -15.98 -3.07 -23.16
CA VAL A 300 -15.50 -1.73 -22.80
C VAL A 300 -14.57 -1.22 -23.90
N SER A 301 -14.98 -0.15 -24.56
CA SER A 301 -14.26 0.40 -25.72
C SER A 301 -13.24 1.48 -25.34
N ARG A 302 -13.44 2.13 -24.22
CA ARG A 302 -12.57 3.18 -23.67
C ARG A 302 -12.57 3.13 -22.14
N VAL A 303 -11.42 3.41 -21.54
CA VAL A 303 -11.25 3.53 -20.09
C VAL A 303 -10.64 4.89 -19.76
N ILE A 304 -11.30 5.64 -18.90
CA ILE A 304 -10.77 6.87 -18.30
C ILE A 304 -10.46 6.59 -16.84
N ILE A 305 -9.28 7.00 -16.40
CA ILE A 305 -8.84 6.93 -15.00
C ILE A 305 -8.91 8.33 -14.40
N SER A 306 -9.72 8.48 -13.36
CA SER A 306 -9.92 9.77 -12.71
C SER A 306 -8.69 10.23 -11.94
N HIS A 307 -8.02 9.31 -11.23
CA HIS A 307 -6.80 9.56 -10.47
C HIS A 307 -6.06 8.24 -10.15
N ALA A 308 -4.93 8.32 -9.44
CA ALA A 308 -3.98 7.21 -9.30
C ALA A 308 -4.21 6.29 -8.10
N ASP A 309 -5.21 6.54 -7.24
CA ASP A 309 -5.45 5.66 -6.11
C ASP A 309 -5.89 4.26 -6.59
N ALA A 310 -5.42 3.23 -5.87
CA ALA A 310 -5.53 1.84 -6.32
C ALA A 310 -6.98 1.36 -6.51
N ASP A 311 -7.92 1.92 -5.78
CA ASP A 311 -9.35 1.62 -5.88
C ASP A 311 -10.04 2.30 -7.07
N HIS A 312 -9.31 3.15 -7.79
CA HIS A 312 -9.77 3.78 -9.03
C HIS A 312 -9.04 3.24 -10.26
N CYS A 313 -7.72 3.08 -10.19
CA CYS A 313 -6.93 2.66 -11.35
C CYS A 313 -6.41 1.21 -11.29
N GLY A 314 -6.60 0.50 -10.17
CA GLY A 314 -5.93 -0.76 -9.88
C GLY A 314 -6.31 -1.95 -10.74
N GLY A 315 -7.46 -1.91 -11.43
CA GLY A 315 -7.89 -2.95 -12.37
C GLY A 315 -7.62 -2.64 -13.85
N GLY A 316 -7.02 -1.48 -14.16
CA GLY A 316 -6.88 -0.99 -15.53
C GLY A 316 -6.14 -1.90 -16.50
N GLY A 317 -5.14 -2.64 -16.01
CA GLY A 317 -4.32 -3.54 -16.81
C GLY A 317 -5.00 -4.84 -17.27
N PHE A 318 -6.21 -5.11 -16.78
CA PHE A 318 -7.03 -6.22 -17.24
C PHE A 318 -7.88 -5.86 -18.48
N PHE A 319 -7.99 -4.59 -18.83
CA PHE A 319 -8.74 -4.14 -20.00
C PHE A 319 -7.80 -3.98 -21.20
N PRO A 320 -8.16 -4.52 -22.38
CA PRO A 320 -7.31 -4.50 -23.57
C PRO A 320 -7.40 -3.17 -24.34
N VAL A 321 -7.51 -2.07 -23.63
CA VAL A 321 -7.58 -0.70 -24.16
C VAL A 321 -6.68 0.22 -23.35
N PRO A 322 -6.11 1.27 -23.95
CA PRO A 322 -5.31 2.24 -23.21
C PRO A 322 -6.12 2.94 -22.11
N GLY A 323 -5.49 3.15 -20.95
CA GLY A 323 -6.05 4.02 -19.91
C GLY A 323 -5.84 5.48 -20.28
N ILE A 324 -6.92 6.22 -20.47
CA ILE A 324 -6.90 7.67 -20.71
C ILE A 324 -6.81 8.35 -19.34
N MET A 325 -5.75 9.14 -19.11
CA MET A 325 -5.53 9.77 -17.80
C MET A 325 -4.68 11.03 -17.89
N HIS A 326 -4.65 11.80 -16.81
CA HIS A 326 -3.76 12.95 -16.67
C HIS A 326 -2.29 12.50 -16.52
N THR A 327 -1.34 13.35 -16.95
CA THR A 327 0.10 13.05 -16.82
C THR A 327 0.52 12.85 -15.36
N GLY A 328 -0.04 13.62 -14.42
CA GLY A 328 0.21 13.45 -12.98
C GLY A 328 -0.23 12.09 -12.44
N THR A 329 -1.40 11.60 -12.87
CA THR A 329 -1.89 10.25 -12.55
C THR A 329 -0.91 9.17 -13.04
N ARG A 330 -0.44 9.28 -14.29
CA ARG A 330 0.60 8.39 -14.84
C ARG A 330 1.90 8.42 -14.01
N ASP A 331 2.33 9.59 -13.57
CA ASP A 331 3.58 9.76 -12.85
C ASP A 331 3.49 9.18 -11.44
N ILE A 332 2.36 9.32 -10.76
CA ILE A 332 2.06 8.65 -9.48
C ILE A 332 2.09 7.13 -9.64
N ILE A 333 1.45 6.57 -10.67
CA ILE A 333 1.46 5.13 -10.96
C ILE A 333 2.91 4.63 -11.16
N LYS A 334 3.74 5.38 -11.92
CA LYS A 334 5.13 5.02 -12.20
C LYS A 334 6.04 5.09 -10.97
N THR A 335 5.85 6.08 -10.12
CA THR A 335 6.66 6.28 -8.91
C THR A 335 6.18 5.42 -7.75
N ASN A 336 4.98 4.84 -7.85
CA ASN A 336 4.34 4.08 -6.78
C ASN A 336 4.26 4.89 -5.47
N ASN A 337 3.93 6.18 -5.60
CA ASN A 337 3.83 7.14 -4.50
C ASN A 337 2.71 8.16 -4.79
N ARG A 338 1.58 8.03 -4.09
CA ARG A 338 0.40 8.90 -4.30
C ARG A 338 0.65 10.39 -4.05
N ALA A 339 1.68 10.73 -3.29
CA ALA A 339 2.06 12.10 -3.02
C ALA A 339 3.00 12.70 -4.08
N CYS A 340 3.38 11.95 -5.13
CA CYS A 340 4.21 12.44 -6.22
C CYS A 340 3.61 13.71 -6.84
N GLY A 341 4.43 14.74 -7.03
CA GLY A 341 4.00 16.06 -7.51
C GLY A 341 3.37 16.96 -6.43
N SER A 342 3.31 16.53 -5.18
CA SER A 342 2.82 17.32 -4.05
C SER A 342 3.95 17.72 -3.10
N ARG A 343 3.65 18.62 -2.14
CA ARG A 343 4.61 19.01 -1.08
C ARG A 343 4.95 17.85 -0.12
N ASN A 344 4.18 16.77 -0.12
CA ASN A 344 4.38 15.59 0.72
C ASN A 344 5.09 14.43 -0.01
N GLU A 345 5.65 14.67 -1.19
CA GLU A 345 6.30 13.67 -2.04
C GLU A 345 7.38 12.84 -1.33
N HIS A 346 8.09 13.46 -0.38
CA HIS A 346 9.16 12.80 0.38
C HIS A 346 8.69 12.14 1.68
N SER A 347 7.37 12.10 1.95
CA SER A 347 6.84 11.42 3.13
C SER A 347 6.96 9.90 3.00
N VAL A 348 7.69 9.28 3.93
CA VAL A 348 7.80 7.81 4.00
C VAL A 348 6.44 7.14 4.19
N LEU A 349 5.51 7.81 4.89
CA LEU A 349 4.16 7.28 5.14
C LEU A 349 3.33 7.19 3.85
N GLU A 350 3.41 8.20 2.98
CA GLU A 350 2.69 8.22 1.71
C GLU A 350 3.20 7.13 0.74
N ALA A 351 4.52 7.00 0.63
CA ALA A 351 5.13 5.96 -0.19
C ALA A 351 4.81 4.55 0.35
N PHE A 352 4.88 4.38 1.66
CA PHE A 352 4.56 3.11 2.31
C PHE A 352 3.09 2.72 2.13
N TYR A 353 2.17 3.65 2.41
CA TYR A 353 0.72 3.44 2.22
C TYR A 353 0.41 3.00 0.79
N THR A 354 0.93 3.73 -0.20
CA THR A 354 0.69 3.42 -1.62
C THR A 354 1.14 1.99 -1.95
N LYS A 355 2.37 1.62 -1.56
CA LYS A 355 2.91 0.28 -1.81
C LYS A 355 2.09 -0.82 -1.15
N MET A 356 1.68 -0.60 0.11
CA MET A 356 0.87 -1.56 0.86
C MET A 356 -0.49 -1.82 0.22
N ILE A 357 -1.22 -0.75 -0.10
CA ILE A 357 -2.53 -0.87 -0.74
C ILE A 357 -2.41 -1.51 -2.12
N ASN A 358 -1.37 -1.17 -2.87
CA ASN A 358 -1.11 -1.79 -4.17
C ASN A 358 -0.86 -3.31 -4.06
N CYS A 359 -0.10 -3.75 -3.04
CA CYS A 359 0.10 -5.19 -2.79
C CYS A 359 -1.21 -5.89 -2.39
N PHE A 360 -1.97 -5.33 -1.44
CA PHE A 360 -3.22 -5.94 -0.98
C PHE A 360 -4.29 -6.02 -2.06
N SER A 361 -4.37 -5.00 -2.90
CA SER A 361 -5.38 -4.87 -3.94
C SER A 361 -5.05 -5.59 -5.24
N GLN A 362 -3.91 -6.29 -5.34
CA GLN A 362 -3.40 -6.86 -6.59
C GLN A 362 -3.35 -5.80 -7.71
N PHE A 363 -2.68 -4.69 -7.41
CA PHE A 363 -2.60 -3.53 -8.28
C PHE A 363 -2.05 -3.89 -9.67
N ASN A 364 -2.87 -3.73 -10.68
CA ASN A 364 -2.55 -3.97 -12.07
C ASN A 364 -3.07 -2.81 -12.92
N PRO A 365 -2.39 -1.65 -12.91
CA PRO A 365 -2.82 -0.47 -13.66
C PRO A 365 -2.69 -0.67 -15.16
N SER A 366 -3.32 0.22 -15.95
CA SER A 366 -3.27 0.17 -17.42
C SER A 366 -1.83 0.12 -17.92
N LYS A 367 -1.53 -0.87 -18.77
CA LYS A 367 -0.19 -1.07 -19.37
C LYS A 367 0.11 -0.04 -20.45
N GLU A 368 -0.91 0.27 -21.25
CA GLU A 368 -0.85 1.33 -22.24
C GLU A 368 -1.58 2.56 -21.70
N ILE A 369 -0.95 3.72 -21.80
CA ILE A 369 -1.46 4.97 -21.24
C ILE A 369 -1.57 6.00 -22.36
N ALA A 370 -2.77 6.55 -22.53
CA ALA A 370 -3.05 7.72 -23.34
C ALA A 370 -3.17 8.95 -22.42
N CYS A 371 -2.15 9.81 -22.43
CA CYS A 371 -2.21 11.03 -21.62
C CYS A 371 -3.12 12.06 -22.26
N LEU A 372 -3.94 12.71 -21.43
CA LEU A 372 -4.72 13.88 -21.82
C LEU A 372 -3.79 15.03 -22.25
N PRO A 373 -4.24 15.89 -23.18
CA PRO A 373 -3.47 17.07 -23.59
C PRO A 373 -3.33 18.06 -22.41
N PRO A 374 -2.35 18.95 -22.44
CA PRO A 374 -2.25 20.03 -21.48
C PRO A 374 -3.45 20.97 -21.57
N ALA A 375 -3.80 21.61 -20.44
CA ALA A 375 -4.92 22.52 -20.37
C ALA A 375 -4.82 23.68 -21.38
N GLY A 376 -5.96 23.94 -22.05
CA GLY A 376 -6.14 25.13 -22.86
C GLY A 376 -6.55 26.35 -22.02
N THR A 377 -7.18 27.32 -22.67
CA THR A 377 -7.68 28.56 -22.03
C THR A 377 -9.12 28.46 -21.52
N LYS A 378 -9.83 27.39 -21.88
CA LYS A 378 -11.24 27.17 -21.49
C LYS A 378 -11.31 26.74 -20.03
N MET A 379 -12.22 27.36 -19.29
CA MET A 379 -12.43 27.10 -17.86
C MET A 379 -13.86 26.70 -17.59
N ARG A 380 -14.04 25.84 -16.57
CA ARG A 380 -15.32 25.59 -15.91
C ARG A 380 -15.15 25.86 -14.41
N SER A 381 -15.81 26.93 -13.93
CA SER A 381 -15.53 27.43 -12.59
C SER A 381 -14.01 27.70 -12.44
N ILE A 382 -13.36 27.06 -11.48
CA ILE A 382 -11.90 27.18 -11.24
C ILE A 382 -11.08 26.11 -11.98
N PHE A 383 -11.72 25.23 -12.76
CA PHE A 383 -11.08 24.06 -13.38
C PHE A 383 -10.77 24.31 -14.86
N PRO A 384 -9.51 24.14 -15.30
CA PRO A 384 -9.19 24.11 -16.72
C PRO A 384 -9.88 22.95 -17.44
N VAL A 385 -10.31 23.16 -18.67
CA VAL A 385 -10.83 22.11 -19.55
C VAL A 385 -9.66 21.53 -20.36
N LEU A 386 -9.37 20.24 -20.14
CA LEU A 386 -8.31 19.53 -20.85
C LEU A 386 -8.77 19.06 -22.23
N ASP A 387 -9.96 18.45 -22.30
CA ASP A 387 -10.50 17.86 -23.52
C ASP A 387 -12.02 17.72 -23.42
N THR A 388 -12.62 17.23 -24.50
CA THR A 388 -14.05 16.88 -24.55
C THR A 388 -14.20 15.49 -25.18
N ILE A 389 -14.95 14.61 -24.52
CA ILE A 389 -15.21 13.26 -25.00
C ILE A 389 -16.71 13.08 -25.26
N ARG A 390 -17.03 12.34 -26.34
CA ARG A 390 -18.40 11.96 -26.66
C ARG A 390 -18.61 10.48 -26.52
N ILE A 391 -19.79 10.11 -26.04
CA ILE A 391 -20.31 8.75 -26.01
C ILE A 391 -21.81 8.76 -26.31
N GLY A 392 -22.18 8.18 -27.44
CA GLY A 392 -23.54 8.33 -27.97
C GLY A 392 -23.89 9.80 -28.20
N ASP A 393 -24.95 10.24 -27.55
CA ASP A 393 -25.43 11.62 -27.57
C ASP A 393 -25.00 12.45 -26.35
N LEU A 394 -24.23 11.87 -25.43
CA LEU A 394 -23.64 12.53 -24.26
C LEU A 394 -22.27 13.14 -24.60
N GLU A 395 -22.09 14.41 -24.29
CA GLU A 395 -20.81 15.10 -24.38
C GLU A 395 -20.32 15.50 -22.98
N LEU A 396 -19.07 15.11 -22.67
CA LEU A 396 -18.42 15.35 -21.36
C LEU A 396 -17.15 16.18 -21.56
N GLU A 397 -17.06 17.31 -20.88
CA GLU A 397 -15.80 18.04 -20.72
C GLU A 397 -14.96 17.36 -19.65
N ILE A 398 -13.66 17.17 -19.90
CA ILE A 398 -12.69 16.66 -18.95
C ILE A 398 -12.03 17.86 -18.28
N LEU A 399 -12.18 17.97 -16.98
CA LEU A 399 -11.71 19.09 -16.18
C LEU A 399 -10.48 18.69 -15.38
N GLU A 400 -9.48 19.54 -15.33
CA GLU A 400 -8.28 19.33 -14.52
C GLU A 400 -8.53 19.73 -13.07
N GLY A 401 -8.29 18.81 -12.13
CA GLY A 401 -8.25 19.09 -10.72
C GLY A 401 -7.00 19.90 -10.34
N LEU A 402 -7.08 20.60 -9.20
CA LEU A 402 -5.97 21.42 -8.72
C LEU A 402 -4.94 20.62 -7.90
N GLY A 403 -5.17 19.32 -7.71
CA GLY A 403 -4.28 18.43 -6.97
C GLY A 403 -4.55 18.37 -5.46
N GLY A 404 -5.77 18.65 -5.03
CA GLY A 404 -6.14 18.61 -3.62
C GLY A 404 -6.19 17.19 -3.06
N HIS A 405 -6.88 16.28 -3.73
CA HIS A 405 -6.91 14.87 -3.35
C HIS A 405 -5.61 14.16 -3.76
N THR A 406 -5.33 14.12 -5.06
CA THR A 406 -4.05 13.69 -5.62
C THR A 406 -3.69 14.54 -6.83
N TYR A 407 -2.41 14.68 -7.13
CA TYR A 407 -1.96 15.39 -8.32
C TYR A 407 -2.45 14.67 -9.59
N GLY A 408 -3.05 15.43 -10.51
CA GLY A 408 -3.55 14.88 -11.76
C GLY A 408 -4.94 14.25 -11.68
N GLN A 409 -5.69 14.44 -10.59
CA GLN A 409 -7.10 14.07 -10.54
C GLN A 409 -7.90 14.89 -11.57
N ILE A 410 -8.83 14.22 -12.27
CA ILE A 410 -9.70 14.83 -13.26
C ILE A 410 -11.17 14.61 -12.92
N TYR A 411 -12.01 15.51 -13.47
CA TYR A 411 -13.47 15.43 -13.35
C TYR A 411 -14.09 15.41 -14.74
N LEU A 412 -15.30 14.82 -14.89
CA LEU A 412 -16.00 14.84 -16.17
C LEU A 412 -17.35 15.54 -15.99
N PHE A 413 -17.71 16.42 -16.90
CA PHE A 413 -18.89 17.29 -16.73
C PHE A 413 -19.66 17.51 -18.02
N SER A 414 -20.98 17.36 -17.96
CA SER A 414 -21.92 17.82 -18.99
C SER A 414 -22.92 18.79 -18.37
N ALA A 415 -22.82 20.06 -18.72
CA ALA A 415 -23.80 21.07 -18.31
C ALA A 415 -25.17 20.85 -18.97
N THR A 416 -25.17 20.41 -20.24
CA THR A 416 -26.37 20.18 -21.04
C THR A 416 -27.19 19.02 -20.50
N ASP A 417 -26.51 17.92 -20.12
CA ASP A 417 -27.16 16.69 -19.67
C ASP A 417 -27.26 16.58 -18.15
N GLY A 418 -26.59 17.45 -17.43
CA GLY A 418 -26.65 17.53 -15.98
C GLY A 418 -26.02 16.32 -15.30
N ILE A 419 -24.77 16.04 -15.64
CA ILE A 419 -24.00 14.99 -14.97
C ILE A 419 -22.58 15.46 -14.68
N LEU A 420 -22.09 15.16 -13.48
CA LEU A 420 -20.78 15.54 -12.98
C LEU A 420 -20.13 14.36 -12.26
N PHE A 421 -19.03 13.85 -12.80
CA PHE A 421 -18.17 12.85 -12.16
C PHE A 421 -17.07 13.57 -11.41
N THR A 422 -16.98 13.37 -10.11
CA THR A 422 -16.14 14.17 -9.20
C THR A 422 -14.97 13.40 -8.61
N ALA A 423 -14.82 12.13 -8.97
CA ALA A 423 -13.83 11.29 -8.30
C ALA A 423 -13.90 11.50 -6.76
N ASP A 424 -12.78 11.46 -6.06
CA ASP A 424 -12.73 11.56 -4.60
C ASP A 424 -12.82 12.98 -4.04
N ALA A 425 -12.98 14.00 -4.91
CA ALA A 425 -13.25 15.36 -4.44
C ALA A 425 -14.62 15.49 -3.75
N VAL A 426 -15.62 14.71 -4.19
CA VAL A 426 -16.96 14.66 -3.58
C VAL A 426 -17.38 13.22 -3.33
N ILE A 427 -17.62 12.86 -2.08
CA ILE A 427 -18.05 11.54 -1.63
C ILE A 427 -19.40 11.66 -0.90
N ASN A 428 -20.36 10.80 -1.23
CA ASN A 428 -21.61 10.71 -0.48
C ASN A 428 -21.49 9.71 0.67
N PHE A 429 -20.82 10.10 1.75
CA PHE A 429 -20.62 9.25 2.93
C PHE A 429 -21.94 8.76 3.55
N SER A 430 -23.02 9.53 3.46
CA SER A 430 -24.31 9.16 4.04
C SER A 430 -24.99 8.00 3.31
N SER A 431 -24.55 7.68 2.09
CA SER A 431 -25.05 6.56 1.29
C SER A 431 -24.21 5.29 1.39
N LEU A 432 -23.07 5.35 2.09
CA LEU A 432 -22.24 4.16 2.31
C LEU A 432 -22.92 3.21 3.29
N THR A 433 -22.87 1.90 3.00
CA THR A 433 -23.24 0.90 4.01
C THR A 433 -22.25 0.94 5.17
N LYS A 434 -22.65 0.37 6.31
CA LYS A 434 -21.78 0.34 7.50
C LYS A 434 -20.42 -0.29 7.18
N GLU A 435 -20.41 -1.40 6.45
CA GLU A 435 -19.19 -2.14 6.09
C GLU A 435 -18.24 -1.29 5.22
N ARG A 436 -18.80 -0.53 4.25
CA ARG A 436 -17.99 0.39 3.42
C ARG A 436 -17.48 1.59 4.21
N ALA A 437 -18.31 2.14 5.09
CA ALA A 437 -17.90 3.25 5.96
C ALA A 437 -16.78 2.80 6.92
N ASP A 438 -16.92 1.62 7.54
CA ASP A 438 -15.92 1.02 8.40
C ASP A 438 -14.59 0.78 7.63
N TYR A 439 -14.66 0.24 6.40
CA TYR A 439 -13.47 0.05 5.55
C TYR A 439 -12.80 1.39 5.20
N SER A 440 -13.58 2.38 4.76
CA SER A 440 -13.05 3.70 4.38
C SER A 440 -12.37 4.41 5.57
N SER A 441 -12.85 4.19 6.80
CA SER A 441 -12.26 4.76 8.01
C SER A 441 -10.88 4.18 8.35
N LEU A 442 -10.52 3.01 7.83
CA LEU A 442 -9.21 2.41 8.07
C LEU A 442 -8.06 3.23 7.48
N ALA A 443 -8.32 4.01 6.43
CA ALA A 443 -7.32 4.89 5.81
C ALA A 443 -6.99 6.14 6.64
N ASP A 444 -7.86 6.55 7.57
CA ASP A 444 -7.68 7.77 8.38
C ASP A 444 -6.44 7.72 9.29
N PHE A 445 -5.91 6.53 9.56
CA PHE A 445 -4.75 6.35 10.44
C PHE A 445 -3.39 6.49 9.74
N LEU A 446 -3.31 6.27 8.44
CA LEU A 446 -2.02 6.19 7.72
C LEU A 446 -1.55 7.49 7.12
N VAL A 447 -2.46 8.27 6.65
CA VAL A 447 -2.20 9.60 6.12
C VAL A 447 -2.91 10.60 7.01
N THR A 448 -2.28 11.72 7.24
CA THR A 448 -2.86 12.81 8.02
C THR A 448 -4.18 13.32 7.43
N SER A 449 -4.47 12.93 6.21
CA SER A 449 -5.74 13.13 5.52
C SER A 449 -5.74 12.25 4.27
N VAL A 450 -6.90 11.78 3.84
CA VAL A 450 -7.10 11.09 2.54
C VAL A 450 -6.65 11.97 1.36
N ASN A 451 -6.51 13.28 1.58
CA ASN A 451 -6.09 14.25 0.58
C ASN A 451 -4.63 14.64 0.79
N VAL A 452 -3.82 14.70 -0.27
CA VAL A 452 -2.43 15.18 -0.19
C VAL A 452 -2.35 16.67 0.13
N ASP A 453 -3.39 17.47 -0.20
CA ASP A 453 -3.58 18.84 0.22
C ASP A 453 -5.05 19.08 0.62
N SER A 454 -5.33 19.01 1.93
CA SER A 454 -6.70 19.13 2.46
C SER A 454 -7.32 20.53 2.29
N GLU A 455 -6.53 21.58 2.18
CA GLU A 455 -7.02 22.92 1.96
C GLU A 455 -7.49 23.07 0.51
N LEU A 456 -6.65 22.60 -0.41
CA LEU A 456 -6.94 22.62 -1.84
C LEU A 456 -8.13 21.69 -2.16
N ALA A 457 -8.21 20.50 -1.56
CA ALA A 457 -9.32 19.57 -1.70
C ALA A 457 -10.66 20.18 -1.24
N ARG A 458 -10.64 20.96 -0.14
CA ARG A 458 -11.84 21.69 0.30
C ARG A 458 -12.28 22.76 -0.70
N LYS A 459 -11.31 23.47 -1.31
CA LYS A 459 -11.59 24.48 -2.35
C LYS A 459 -12.20 23.83 -3.60
N GLU A 460 -11.63 22.70 -4.05
CA GLU A 460 -12.15 21.94 -5.19
C GLU A 460 -13.57 21.43 -4.93
N ARG A 461 -13.78 20.79 -3.78
CA ARG A 461 -15.12 20.29 -3.38
C ARG A 461 -16.16 21.38 -3.39
N LYS A 462 -15.84 22.53 -2.83
CA LYS A 462 -16.74 23.68 -2.82
C LYS A 462 -17.10 24.10 -4.24
N ALA A 463 -16.11 24.27 -5.11
CA ALA A 463 -16.32 24.69 -6.49
C ALA A 463 -17.12 23.67 -7.32
N LEU A 464 -16.90 22.35 -7.11
CA LEU A 464 -17.70 21.30 -7.77
C LEU A 464 -19.15 21.30 -7.32
N LEU A 465 -19.41 21.47 -6.03
CA LEU A 465 -20.77 21.55 -5.52
C LEU A 465 -21.50 22.83 -5.97
N GLU A 466 -20.80 23.95 -6.08
CA GLU A 466 -21.33 25.20 -6.65
C GLU A 466 -21.65 25.03 -8.14
N LEU A 467 -20.77 24.38 -8.91
CA LEU A 467 -21.00 24.07 -10.32
C LEU A 467 -22.22 23.15 -10.50
N ALA A 468 -22.35 22.12 -9.67
CA ALA A 468 -23.51 21.23 -9.68
C ALA A 468 -24.81 21.98 -9.33
N ALA A 469 -24.80 22.86 -8.32
CA ALA A 469 -25.97 23.65 -7.90
C ALA A 469 -26.38 24.67 -8.96
N GLU A 470 -25.46 25.29 -9.66
CA GLU A 470 -25.72 26.19 -10.77
C GLU A 470 -26.35 25.45 -11.95
N THR A 471 -25.77 24.31 -12.31
CA THR A 471 -26.30 23.43 -13.36
C THR A 471 -27.72 22.95 -13.00
N ASP A 472 -27.94 22.54 -11.75
CA ASP A 472 -29.23 22.06 -11.25
C ASP A 472 -30.31 23.15 -11.39
N ARG A 473 -29.99 24.41 -11.04
CA ARG A 473 -30.91 25.55 -11.20
C ARG A 473 -31.29 25.79 -12.67
N THR A 474 -30.35 25.64 -13.57
CA THR A 474 -30.58 25.79 -15.02
C THR A 474 -31.48 24.67 -15.56
N LEU A 475 -31.22 23.43 -15.17
CA LEU A 475 -31.95 22.25 -15.63
C LEU A 475 -33.34 22.12 -15.01
N ALA A 476 -33.54 22.64 -13.80
CA ALA A 476 -34.83 22.62 -13.10
C ALA A 476 -35.97 23.29 -13.89
N GLN A 477 -35.63 24.26 -14.75
CA GLN A 477 -36.60 24.91 -15.64
C GLN A 477 -37.25 23.89 -16.61
N ASN A 478 -36.59 22.77 -16.89
CA ASN A 478 -37.07 21.68 -17.74
C ASN A 478 -37.39 20.40 -16.93
N GLY A 479 -37.60 20.51 -15.61
CA GLY A 479 -37.85 19.38 -14.73
C GLY A 479 -36.68 18.38 -14.59
N ARG A 480 -35.46 18.80 -14.97
CA ARG A 480 -34.25 17.97 -14.90
C ARG A 480 -33.36 18.37 -13.72
N ARG A 481 -32.49 17.47 -13.30
CA ARG A 481 -31.59 17.67 -12.17
C ARG A 481 -30.13 17.38 -12.59
N CYS A 482 -29.21 18.02 -11.91
CA CYS A 482 -27.78 17.67 -12.03
C CYS A 482 -27.46 16.45 -11.15
N ARG A 483 -26.94 15.39 -11.75
CA ARG A 483 -26.51 14.16 -11.06
C ARG A 483 -25.05 14.23 -10.75
N ILE A 484 -24.69 13.95 -9.50
CA ILE A 484 -23.33 13.96 -8.99
C ILE A 484 -22.89 12.50 -8.82
N CYS A 485 -21.87 12.11 -9.54
CA CYS A 485 -21.24 10.80 -9.54
C CYS A 485 -19.92 10.91 -8.77
N GLY A 486 -19.95 10.63 -7.47
CA GLY A 486 -18.79 10.74 -6.58
C GLY A 486 -17.82 9.57 -6.70
N GLY A 487 -16.62 9.70 -6.15
CA GLY A 487 -15.67 8.60 -6.12
C GLY A 487 -16.16 7.41 -5.28
N HIS A 488 -16.92 7.67 -4.23
CA HIS A 488 -17.58 6.66 -3.41
C HIS A 488 -19.01 7.02 -3.11
N GLY A 489 -19.85 6.01 -2.89
CA GLY A 489 -21.26 6.17 -2.58
C GLY A 489 -22.15 6.21 -3.82
N THR A 490 -23.41 6.52 -3.61
CA THR A 490 -24.45 6.52 -4.65
C THR A 490 -24.38 7.74 -5.56
N ILE A 491 -24.87 7.60 -6.81
CA ILE A 491 -25.20 8.77 -7.63
C ILE A 491 -26.21 9.63 -6.86
N SER A 492 -25.93 10.90 -6.79
CA SER A 492 -26.64 11.82 -5.91
C SER A 492 -27.16 13.06 -6.66
N VAL A 493 -28.10 13.73 -6.04
CA VAL A 493 -28.53 15.09 -6.39
C VAL A 493 -28.40 16.00 -5.16
N LEU A 494 -28.38 17.32 -5.37
CA LEU A 494 -28.34 18.25 -4.26
C LEU A 494 -29.76 18.53 -3.75
N GLU A 495 -30.05 18.18 -2.51
CA GLU A 495 -31.28 18.52 -1.80
C GLU A 495 -30.96 19.37 -0.56
N ASN A 496 -31.41 20.60 -0.55
CA ASN A 496 -31.11 21.53 0.55
C ASN A 496 -29.62 21.67 0.87
N GLY A 497 -28.77 21.61 -0.18
CA GLY A 497 -27.31 21.71 -0.06
C GLY A 497 -26.62 20.43 0.43
N LYS A 498 -27.33 19.31 0.56
CA LYS A 498 -26.81 18.00 0.92
C LYS A 498 -26.93 17.01 -0.24
N LEU A 499 -26.05 16.02 -0.28
CA LEU A 499 -26.13 14.92 -1.24
C LEU A 499 -27.24 13.95 -0.82
N ALA A 500 -28.20 13.74 -1.72
CA ALA A 500 -29.27 12.75 -1.57
C ALA A 500 -29.17 11.72 -2.70
N THR A 501 -29.36 10.44 -2.38
CA THR A 501 -29.33 9.34 -3.36
C THR A 501 -30.35 9.56 -4.46
N CYS A 502 -29.93 9.42 -5.72
CA CYS A 502 -30.76 9.55 -6.91
C CYS A 502 -31.02 8.20 -7.57
N GLY A 503 -32.28 7.80 -7.66
CA GLY A 503 -32.67 6.54 -8.28
C GLY A 503 -32.59 5.32 -7.36
N GLU A 504 -32.93 4.16 -7.92
CA GLU A 504 -32.95 2.88 -7.21
C GLU A 504 -31.53 2.33 -7.06
N VAL A 505 -31.28 1.67 -5.91
CA VAL A 505 -30.04 0.96 -5.62
C VAL A 505 -30.36 -0.54 -5.56
N ILE A 506 -29.73 -1.33 -6.41
CA ILE A 506 -29.91 -2.79 -6.51
C ILE A 506 -28.71 -3.47 -5.88
N ARG A 507 -28.94 -4.42 -4.96
CA ARG A 507 -27.88 -5.24 -4.39
C ARG A 507 -27.56 -6.41 -5.31
N TYR A 508 -26.29 -6.60 -5.62
CA TYR A 508 -25.75 -7.77 -6.33
C TYR A 508 -24.98 -8.66 -5.36
N THR A 509 -25.22 -9.98 -5.45
CA THR A 509 -24.41 -11.03 -4.81
C THR A 509 -24.17 -12.17 -5.81
N PRO A 510 -23.01 -12.88 -5.76
CA PRO A 510 -22.71 -13.98 -6.70
C PRO A 510 -23.64 -15.19 -6.58
N SER A 511 -24.27 -15.39 -5.43
CA SER A 511 -25.12 -16.56 -5.10
C SER A 511 -26.55 -16.50 -5.66
N GLU A 512 -26.95 -15.42 -6.28
CA GLU A 512 -28.27 -15.25 -6.93
C GLU A 512 -28.20 -15.67 -8.41
N ASN A 513 -28.06 -16.97 -8.67
CA ASN A 513 -28.25 -17.57 -10.01
C ASN A 513 -29.71 -17.93 -10.23
#